data_8a0de9ac6206a1ceba78027ef8b83d28
#
_entry.id   8a0de9ac6206a1ceba78027ef8b83d28
#
_cell.length_a   1.000
_cell.length_b   1.000
_cell.length_c   1.000
_cell.angle_alpha   90.00
_cell.angle_beta   90.00
_cell.angle_gamma   90.00
#
_symmetry.space_group_name_H-M   'P 1'
#
loop_
_entity.id
_entity.type
_entity.pdbx_description
1 polymer ?
#
loop_
_entity_poly.entity_id
_entity_poly.type
_entity_poly.pdbx_seq_one_letter_code
_entity_poly.pdbx_strand_id
1 'polypeptide(L)'
;MFKNIIKRNRNKFVLGIGSLSLLMSFTSCSDFFDSDSKSVVKTDGQVYTNEQEARSGMFGLLQGLQTVGDNYVLMGELRGDLMTTTSNSSQELRDISEFNIKGNNSFLKERQWYALVNNCNYYINHLDTAVTQLENGVSVKFMRPYMAQAKAIRAWSYLNLCLDYGSVRYTTQPILESQDSQDKAKLQSLTLDQLLPLLIADVEQAESLLPAKQGATDTWVAGYSDPGFTASTTYGSYMARQLMFPLRFILGELYMWNKDFEKAAQAYYDLIYMDRLALCSYRNLYNSTGTAVSTRNWANQFSGFNYADILTAIVFSSDYKDNASQLYDMANSQYVIAPSQALIDNFNAQFYYTNRAIAGDLRGLYGTYNLRSNSTTGLDDAYITKYGSMTASSNRYVSPCRASLIWLRYAEAVNRLGKPKLAFYGFLKYGLSAYIINLYRDKDALRGEITGEPWMDFGQDAPEGATAELFKGNTRGFHARGCGNTDMNETYQIEQQPTLQDTILWVEDQLVNEYALETALEGNRFHDLMRISRYRHDASYLANKVAAKFSGSMKDKIIGKLSDQSNWYLPEESK
;
A
#
# COMPACT_ATOMS: atom_id res chain seq x y z
N MET A 1 7.39 19.56 -63.96
CA MET A 1 8.38 20.51 -64.50
C MET A 1 9.45 20.68 -63.43
N PHE A 2 10.70 20.37 -63.82
CA PHE A 2 12.01 20.48 -63.13
C PHE A 2 12.17 19.70 -61.84
N LYS A 3 12.75 18.58 -61.78
CA LYS A 3 13.97 17.83 -62.17
C LYS A 3 15.29 18.63 -62.10
N ASN A 4 16.15 18.03 -61.26
CA ASN A 4 17.64 18.03 -61.32
C ASN A 4 18.31 19.27 -60.72
N ILE A 5 19.35 19.14 -59.95
CA ILE A 5 20.75 18.70 -60.19
C ILE A 5 21.48 19.04 -58.86
N ILE A 6 22.38 18.41 -58.24
CA ILE A 6 23.64 17.75 -58.53
C ILE A 6 24.19 17.06 -57.29
N LYS A 7 24.58 15.89 -57.42
CA LYS A 7 25.72 15.09 -57.11
C LYS A 7 27.05 15.78 -56.77
N ARG A 8 27.76 15.15 -55.81
CA ARG A 8 29.24 15.01 -55.74
C ARG A 8 29.98 15.95 -54.75
N ASN A 9 30.45 15.37 -53.60
CA ASN A 9 31.88 15.05 -53.50
C ASN A 9 32.15 14.06 -52.35
N ARG A 10 32.68 12.89 -52.78
CA ARG A 10 33.46 11.96 -51.93
C ARG A 10 34.88 12.44 -51.90
N ASN A 11 35.54 12.56 -50.74
CA ASN A 11 36.79 11.84 -50.47
C ASN A 11 37.44 12.32 -49.14
N LYS A 12 37.69 11.30 -48.33
CA LYS A 12 38.92 11.11 -47.57
C LYS A 12 39.22 12.05 -46.39
N PHE A 13 39.05 11.54 -45.18
CA PHE A 13 40.23 11.40 -44.31
C PHE A 13 40.01 10.21 -43.37
N VAL A 14 40.80 9.18 -43.58
CA VAL A 14 41.10 8.10 -42.66
C VAL A 14 42.36 8.52 -41.95
N LEU A 15 42.36 8.49 -40.65
CA LEU A 15 43.41 8.17 -39.69
C LEU A 15 43.24 8.99 -38.39
N GLY A 16 43.06 8.25 -37.33
CA GLY A 16 43.05 8.77 -35.96
C GLY A 16 42.47 7.73 -35.00
N ILE A 17 42.87 6.45 -35.16
CA ILE A 17 42.63 5.41 -34.14
C ILE A 17 43.72 5.60 -33.10
N GLY A 18 43.35 5.83 -31.89
CA GLY A 18 44.26 5.72 -30.77
C GLY A 18 43.93 6.70 -29.65
N SER A 19 43.55 6.15 -28.50
CA SER A 19 43.48 6.82 -27.19
C SER A 19 42.31 7.78 -26.96
N LEU A 20 41.10 7.23 -26.78
CA LEU A 20 40.10 7.81 -25.86
C LEU A 20 39.17 6.72 -25.32
N SER A 21 39.75 5.72 -24.71
CA SER A 21 39.00 4.67 -24.00
C SER A 21 39.49 4.64 -22.57
N LEU A 22 39.25 5.71 -21.79
CA LEU A 22 39.36 5.70 -20.32
C LEU A 22 38.81 6.98 -19.69
N LEU A 23 37.57 7.35 -19.96
CA LEU A 23 36.88 8.43 -19.22
C LEU A 23 35.35 8.28 -19.34
N MET A 24 34.82 7.06 -19.22
CA MET A 24 33.38 6.84 -19.14
C MET A 24 33.06 5.90 -17.98
N SER A 25 33.32 6.32 -16.77
CA SER A 25 32.91 5.54 -15.61
C SER A 25 32.62 6.37 -14.35
N PHE A 26 32.21 7.65 -14.50
CA PHE A 26 31.83 8.45 -13.34
C PHE A 26 30.63 9.38 -13.56
N THR A 27 29.57 8.92 -14.24
CA THR A 27 28.35 9.74 -14.38
C THR A 27 27.11 9.06 -13.77
N SER A 28 27.30 8.21 -12.75
CA SER A 28 26.24 7.34 -12.25
C SER A 28 25.31 7.95 -11.18
N CYS A 29 25.55 9.16 -10.69
CA CYS A 29 24.73 9.72 -9.61
C CYS A 29 23.90 10.95 -9.96
N SER A 30 24.17 11.62 -11.09
CA SER A 30 23.41 12.83 -11.45
C SER A 30 21.99 12.54 -11.90
N ASP A 31 21.79 11.40 -12.57
CA ASP A 31 20.49 11.08 -13.17
C ASP A 31 19.45 10.51 -12.17
N PHE A 32 19.86 10.24 -10.93
CA PHE A 32 18.94 9.76 -9.89
C PHE A 32 17.89 10.80 -9.51
N PHE A 33 18.26 12.07 -9.59
CA PHE A 33 17.38 13.20 -9.28
C PHE A 33 17.03 14.04 -10.53
N ASP A 34 17.67 13.75 -11.66
CA ASP A 34 17.36 14.37 -12.94
C ASP A 34 16.19 13.61 -13.58
N SER A 35 15.00 13.83 -13.07
CA SER A 35 13.81 13.54 -13.85
C SER A 35 13.58 14.72 -14.77
N ASP A 36 13.33 14.45 -16.06
CA ASP A 36 12.68 15.39 -16.97
C ASP A 36 11.25 15.72 -16.46
N SER A 37 11.15 16.25 -15.24
CA SER A 37 9.90 16.74 -14.69
C SER A 37 9.55 18.01 -15.46
N LYS A 38 8.77 17.86 -16.51
CA LYS A 38 8.13 18.96 -17.24
C LYS A 38 7.23 19.82 -16.33
N SER A 39 7.14 19.49 -15.05
CA SER A 39 6.25 20.12 -14.06
C SER A 39 6.94 21.12 -13.14
N VAL A 40 8.28 21.25 -13.17
CA VAL A 40 8.98 22.23 -12.32
C VAL A 40 9.10 23.54 -13.06
N VAL A 41 8.26 24.50 -12.71
CA VAL A 41 8.41 25.88 -13.16
C VAL A 41 9.59 26.49 -12.40
N LYS A 42 10.73 26.65 -13.05
CA LYS A 42 11.85 27.43 -12.52
C LYS A 42 11.48 28.91 -12.55
N THR A 43 11.09 29.48 -11.44
CA THR A 43 11.00 30.92 -11.27
C THR A 43 11.75 31.30 -10.00
N ASP A 44 12.67 32.27 -10.13
CA ASP A 44 13.39 32.89 -9.02
C ASP A 44 12.42 33.78 -8.20
N GLY A 45 11.44 33.18 -7.54
CA GLY A 45 10.43 33.90 -6.78
C GLY A 45 9.60 32.95 -5.91
N GLN A 46 8.73 33.49 -5.09
CA GLN A 46 7.76 32.70 -4.32
C GLN A 46 6.87 31.92 -5.29
N VAL A 47 7.05 30.60 -5.34
CA VAL A 47 6.38 29.74 -6.33
C VAL A 47 4.94 29.42 -5.91
N TYR A 48 4.66 29.39 -4.60
CA TYR A 48 3.32 29.09 -4.07
C TYR A 48 2.86 30.24 -3.20
N THR A 49 2.33 31.30 -3.83
CA THR A 49 1.92 32.53 -3.14
C THR A 49 0.45 32.55 -2.74
N ASN A 50 -0.34 31.65 -3.31
CA ASN A 50 -1.77 31.55 -3.07
C ASN A 50 -2.22 30.07 -3.06
N GLU A 51 -3.44 29.83 -2.59
CA GLU A 51 -4.02 28.50 -2.46
C GLU A 51 -4.10 27.75 -3.79
N GLN A 52 -4.44 28.41 -4.89
CA GLN A 52 -4.56 27.77 -6.18
C GLN A 52 -3.21 27.25 -6.69
N GLU A 53 -2.14 27.99 -6.48
CA GLU A 53 -0.78 27.55 -6.81
C GLU A 53 -0.35 26.38 -5.91
N ALA A 54 -0.60 26.46 -4.60
CA ALA A 54 -0.33 25.36 -3.67
C ALA A 54 -1.11 24.09 -4.06
N ARG A 55 -2.38 24.24 -4.42
CA ARG A 55 -3.20 23.12 -4.92
C ARG A 55 -2.65 22.53 -6.21
N SER A 56 -2.24 23.36 -7.15
CA SER A 56 -1.65 22.92 -8.43
C SER A 56 -0.35 22.15 -8.20
N GLY A 57 0.50 22.62 -7.27
CA GLY A 57 1.70 21.89 -6.87
C GLY A 57 1.38 20.53 -6.23
N MET A 58 0.35 20.45 -5.38
CA MET A 58 -0.11 19.17 -4.81
C MET A 58 -0.57 18.21 -5.91
N PHE A 59 -1.31 18.66 -6.91
CA PHE A 59 -1.66 17.81 -8.05
C PHE A 59 -0.43 17.29 -8.80
N GLY A 60 0.65 18.06 -8.87
CA GLY A 60 1.93 17.59 -9.40
C GLY A 60 2.51 16.43 -8.58
N LEU A 61 2.40 16.47 -7.24
CA LEU A 61 2.82 15.35 -6.39
C LEU A 61 1.93 14.12 -6.57
N LEU A 62 0.60 14.31 -6.68
CA LEU A 62 -0.33 13.20 -6.96
C LEU A 62 -0.06 12.57 -8.32
N GLN A 63 0.31 13.36 -9.33
CA GLN A 63 0.77 12.84 -10.62
C GLN A 63 2.07 12.04 -10.49
N GLY A 64 3.00 12.50 -9.64
CA GLY A 64 4.21 11.76 -9.30
C GLY A 64 3.92 10.37 -8.70
N LEU A 65 2.90 10.25 -7.84
CA LEU A 65 2.45 8.96 -7.31
C LEU A 65 1.99 7.99 -8.41
N GLN A 66 1.37 8.48 -9.49
CA GLN A 66 0.96 7.62 -10.61
C GLN A 66 2.15 6.90 -11.26
N THR A 67 3.33 7.53 -11.29
CA THR A 67 4.53 6.94 -11.92
C THR A 67 5.07 5.74 -11.15
N VAL A 68 4.72 5.60 -9.87
CA VAL A 68 5.21 4.54 -8.98
C VAL A 68 4.10 3.58 -8.50
N GLY A 69 2.83 3.89 -8.74
CA GLY A 69 1.71 3.12 -8.19
C GLY A 69 1.66 1.67 -8.65
N ASP A 70 1.82 1.41 -9.95
CA ASP A 70 1.89 0.04 -10.47
C ASP A 70 3.13 -0.70 -9.98
N ASN A 71 4.27 0.00 -9.88
CA ASN A 71 5.51 -0.55 -9.35
C ASN A 71 5.36 -1.01 -7.91
N TYR A 72 4.71 -0.20 -7.06
CA TYR A 72 4.40 -0.56 -5.68
C TYR A 72 3.66 -1.91 -5.60
N VAL A 73 2.63 -2.10 -6.44
CA VAL A 73 1.89 -3.37 -6.45
C VAL A 73 2.74 -4.52 -6.98
N LEU A 74 3.45 -4.33 -8.10
CA LEU A 74 4.27 -5.39 -8.70
C LEU A 74 5.40 -5.83 -7.77
N MET A 75 6.12 -4.90 -7.15
CA MET A 75 7.24 -5.23 -6.26
C MET A 75 6.76 -5.84 -4.94
N GLY A 76 5.60 -5.43 -4.44
CA GLY A 76 5.02 -6.00 -3.23
C GLY A 76 4.37 -7.37 -3.42
N GLU A 77 3.78 -7.64 -4.60
CA GLU A 77 3.02 -8.87 -4.82
C GLU A 77 3.78 -9.93 -5.62
N LEU A 78 4.47 -9.54 -6.69
CA LEU A 78 5.17 -10.52 -7.53
C LEU A 78 6.38 -11.13 -6.83
N ARG A 79 6.99 -10.43 -5.87
CA ARG A 79 7.99 -10.99 -4.97
C ARG A 79 7.39 -11.80 -3.81
N GLY A 80 6.09 -11.61 -3.51
CA GLY A 80 5.35 -12.38 -2.52
C GLY A 80 4.95 -13.77 -3.00
N ASP A 81 4.07 -14.40 -2.25
CA ASP A 81 3.51 -15.74 -2.52
C ASP A 81 2.19 -15.73 -3.28
N LEU A 82 1.51 -14.56 -3.40
CA LEU A 82 0.12 -14.48 -3.85
C LEU A 82 -0.04 -14.21 -5.34
N MET A 83 0.99 -13.66 -6.00
CA MET A 83 1.02 -13.38 -7.44
C MET A 83 2.11 -14.20 -8.12
N THR A 84 1.83 -14.63 -9.35
CA THR A 84 2.78 -15.38 -10.17
C THR A 84 2.82 -14.85 -11.60
N THR A 85 3.85 -15.23 -12.33
CA THR A 85 3.97 -15.04 -13.78
C THR A 85 3.25 -16.16 -14.54
N THR A 86 2.92 -15.90 -15.80
CA THR A 86 2.31 -16.86 -16.73
C THR A 86 3.27 -17.23 -17.87
N SER A 87 2.84 -18.09 -18.78
CA SER A 87 3.58 -18.39 -20.01
C SER A 87 3.80 -17.16 -20.90
N ASN A 88 2.94 -16.15 -20.79
CA ASN A 88 3.00 -14.91 -21.59
C ASN A 88 3.96 -13.86 -21.01
N SER A 89 4.47 -14.08 -19.79
CA SER A 89 5.33 -13.10 -19.13
C SER A 89 6.66 -12.91 -19.84
N SER A 90 7.17 -11.68 -19.82
CA SER A 90 8.54 -11.39 -20.22
C SER A 90 9.55 -12.04 -19.28
N GLN A 91 10.80 -12.19 -19.72
CA GLN A 91 11.87 -12.67 -18.84
C GLN A 91 12.08 -11.72 -17.64
N GLU A 92 11.94 -10.42 -17.85
CA GLU A 92 12.08 -9.41 -16.77
C GLU A 92 11.06 -9.58 -15.66
N LEU A 93 9.80 -9.92 -15.97
CA LEU A 93 8.78 -10.24 -14.96
C LEU A 93 9.10 -11.55 -14.23
N ARG A 94 9.56 -12.58 -14.97
CA ARG A 94 10.02 -13.83 -14.34
C ARG A 94 11.20 -13.60 -13.42
N ASP A 95 12.15 -12.77 -13.83
CA ASP A 95 13.32 -12.43 -13.01
C ASP A 95 12.92 -11.75 -11.69
N ILE A 96 11.86 -10.94 -11.67
CA ILE A 96 11.31 -10.36 -10.44
C ILE A 96 10.73 -11.47 -9.55
N SER A 97 9.87 -12.32 -10.11
CA SER A 97 9.21 -13.40 -9.35
C SER A 97 10.21 -14.41 -8.79
N GLU A 98 11.31 -14.65 -9.48
CA GLU A 98 12.35 -15.63 -9.16
C GLU A 98 13.58 -15.02 -8.46
N PHE A 99 13.54 -13.73 -8.16
CA PHE A 99 14.63 -12.98 -7.52
C PHE A 99 15.95 -13.00 -8.31
N ASN A 100 15.89 -13.02 -9.64
CA ASN A 100 17.05 -12.94 -10.54
C ASN A 100 17.20 -11.55 -11.18
N ILE A 101 16.67 -10.52 -10.53
CA ILE A 101 16.53 -9.17 -11.04
C ILE A 101 17.92 -8.56 -11.29
N LYS A 102 18.05 -7.89 -12.44
CA LYS A 102 19.23 -7.11 -12.81
C LYS A 102 18.88 -5.63 -12.78
N GLY A 103 19.87 -4.77 -12.58
CA GLY A 103 19.67 -3.32 -12.51
C GLY A 103 19.10 -2.68 -13.77
N ASN A 104 19.18 -3.34 -14.92
CA ASN A 104 18.57 -2.88 -16.17
C ASN A 104 17.15 -3.40 -16.42
N ASN A 105 16.52 -4.03 -15.43
CA ASN A 105 15.14 -4.49 -15.55
C ASN A 105 14.19 -3.29 -15.68
N SER A 106 13.36 -3.26 -16.72
CA SER A 106 12.51 -2.13 -17.07
C SER A 106 11.38 -1.85 -16.06
N PHE A 107 11.10 -2.80 -15.17
CA PHE A 107 10.12 -2.65 -14.09
C PHE A 107 10.70 -2.01 -12.83
N LEU A 108 12.02 -1.82 -12.72
CA LEU A 108 12.60 -1.00 -11.66
C LEU A 108 12.19 0.46 -11.88
N LYS A 109 11.86 1.15 -10.80
CA LYS A 109 11.39 2.54 -10.81
C LYS A 109 12.08 3.38 -9.72
N GLU A 110 13.30 3.03 -9.39
CA GLU A 110 14.06 3.70 -8.35
C GLU A 110 14.18 5.21 -8.61
N ARG A 111 14.44 5.59 -9.86
CA ARG A 111 14.54 7.01 -10.26
C ARG A 111 13.22 7.73 -10.11
N GLN A 112 12.10 7.12 -10.48
CA GLN A 112 10.78 7.73 -10.33
C GLN A 112 10.42 7.94 -8.87
N TRP A 113 10.77 7.00 -7.99
CA TRP A 113 10.62 7.16 -6.55
C TRP A 113 11.45 8.35 -6.02
N TYR A 114 12.72 8.46 -6.40
CA TYR A 114 13.56 9.61 -6.03
C TYR A 114 13.07 10.92 -6.65
N ALA A 115 12.57 10.90 -7.87
CA ALA A 115 11.96 12.08 -8.50
C ALA A 115 10.73 12.56 -7.70
N LEU A 116 9.88 11.65 -7.26
CA LEU A 116 8.73 11.98 -6.39
C LEU A 116 9.20 12.60 -5.07
N VAL A 117 10.19 11.99 -4.41
CA VAL A 117 10.80 12.54 -3.19
C VAL A 117 11.33 13.95 -3.42
N ASN A 118 12.07 14.16 -4.51
CA ASN A 118 12.65 15.47 -4.83
C ASN A 118 11.58 16.52 -5.11
N ASN A 119 10.51 16.15 -5.79
CA ASN A 119 9.35 17.02 -6.00
C ASN A 119 8.67 17.38 -4.65
N CYS A 120 8.56 16.43 -3.73
CA CYS A 120 8.08 16.71 -2.37
C CYS A 120 9.01 17.69 -1.65
N ASN A 121 10.33 17.49 -1.73
CA ASN A 121 11.31 18.38 -1.12
C ASN A 121 11.17 19.80 -1.69
N TYR A 122 11.10 19.93 -3.02
CA TYR A 122 10.91 21.21 -3.68
C TYR A 122 9.63 21.90 -3.20
N TYR A 123 8.52 21.17 -3.22
CA TYR A 123 7.22 21.71 -2.80
C TYR A 123 7.23 22.16 -1.35
N ILE A 124 7.72 21.33 -0.42
CA ILE A 124 7.79 21.64 1.01
C ILE A 124 8.65 22.89 1.28
N ASN A 125 9.79 23.00 0.59
CA ASN A 125 10.72 24.11 0.80
C ASN A 125 10.20 25.47 0.25
N HIS A 126 9.18 25.46 -0.61
CA HIS A 126 8.60 26.66 -1.19
C HIS A 126 7.23 27.03 -0.62
N LEU A 127 6.65 26.21 0.28
CA LEU A 127 5.40 26.55 0.96
C LEU A 127 5.65 27.44 2.17
N ASP A 128 4.96 28.57 2.25
CA ASP A 128 4.92 29.43 3.43
C ASP A 128 3.67 29.13 4.28
N THR A 129 3.83 28.35 5.33
CA THR A 129 2.75 27.98 6.24
C THR A 129 2.27 29.13 7.15
N ALA A 130 2.91 30.29 7.10
CA ALA A 130 2.49 31.51 7.80
C ALA A 130 1.42 32.27 7.03
N VAL A 131 1.34 32.10 5.70
CA VAL A 131 0.35 32.76 4.86
C VAL A 131 -1.06 32.38 5.30
N THR A 132 -1.90 33.41 5.43
CA THR A 132 -3.30 33.28 5.85
C THR A 132 -4.24 33.79 4.78
N GLN A 133 -5.41 33.18 4.68
CA GLN A 133 -6.53 33.62 3.87
C GLN A 133 -7.75 33.81 4.77
N LEU A 134 -8.60 34.78 4.44
CA LEU A 134 -9.86 35.00 5.16
C LEU A 134 -10.95 34.10 4.55
N GLU A 135 -11.47 33.20 5.38
CA GLU A 135 -12.64 32.38 5.06
C GLU A 135 -13.76 32.71 6.04
N ASN A 136 -14.90 33.15 5.54
CA ASN A 136 -16.06 33.50 6.38
C ASN A 136 -15.69 34.42 7.57
N GLY A 137 -14.73 35.32 7.38
CA GLY A 137 -14.23 36.22 8.42
C GLY A 137 -13.19 35.60 9.39
N VAL A 138 -12.78 34.36 9.19
CA VAL A 138 -11.75 33.69 9.98
C VAL A 138 -10.45 33.60 9.18
N SER A 139 -9.32 33.88 9.82
CA SER A 139 -8.00 33.74 9.21
C SER A 139 -7.56 32.26 9.23
N VAL A 140 -7.41 31.67 8.07
CA VAL A 140 -7.05 30.26 7.88
C VAL A 140 -5.65 30.15 7.29
N LYS A 141 -4.83 29.23 7.81
CA LYS A 141 -3.50 28.90 7.30
C LYS A 141 -3.59 27.76 6.29
N PHE A 142 -4.11 28.04 5.14
CA PHE A 142 -4.48 27.08 4.11
C PHE A 142 -3.31 26.24 3.55
N MET A 143 -2.05 26.67 3.65
CA MET A 143 -0.91 25.91 3.15
C MET A 143 -0.46 24.76 4.08
N ARG A 144 -0.85 24.79 5.35
CA ARG A 144 -0.45 23.76 6.33
C ARG A 144 -0.88 22.33 5.96
N PRO A 145 -2.13 22.08 5.55
CA PRO A 145 -2.55 20.73 5.12
C PRO A 145 -1.80 20.25 3.89
N TYR A 146 -1.50 21.13 2.94
CA TYR A 146 -0.71 20.77 1.75
C TYR A 146 0.72 20.36 2.14
N MET A 147 1.36 21.10 3.02
CA MET A 147 2.67 20.75 3.54
C MET A 147 2.64 19.40 4.28
N ALA A 148 1.62 19.18 5.11
CA ALA A 148 1.45 17.93 5.84
C ALA A 148 1.33 16.74 4.87
N GLN A 149 0.54 16.88 3.80
CA GLN A 149 0.39 15.83 2.79
C GLN A 149 1.68 15.60 1.99
N ALA A 150 2.40 16.64 1.62
CA ALA A 150 3.68 16.49 0.92
C ALA A 150 4.70 15.72 1.79
N LYS A 151 4.74 15.98 3.10
CA LYS A 151 5.56 15.22 4.05
C LYS A 151 5.11 13.75 4.18
N ALA A 152 3.81 13.49 4.18
CA ALA A 152 3.26 12.13 4.18
C ALA A 152 3.66 11.36 2.92
N ILE A 153 3.52 11.97 1.74
CA ILE A 153 3.92 11.37 0.45
C ILE A 153 5.43 11.10 0.45
N ARG A 154 6.25 12.06 0.92
CA ARG A 154 7.70 11.91 1.05
C ARG A 154 8.08 10.74 1.95
N ALA A 155 7.48 10.66 3.13
CA ALA A 155 7.75 9.61 4.10
C ALA A 155 7.35 8.22 3.56
N TRP A 156 6.17 8.11 2.94
CA TRP A 156 5.73 6.87 2.29
C TRP A 156 6.67 6.45 1.17
N SER A 157 7.13 7.41 0.36
CA SER A 157 8.06 7.14 -0.75
C SER A 157 9.42 6.67 -0.25
N TYR A 158 9.99 7.32 0.76
CA TYR A 158 11.25 6.89 1.36
C TYR A 158 11.15 5.53 2.04
N LEU A 159 10.03 5.25 2.73
CA LEU A 159 9.82 3.94 3.34
C LEU A 159 9.84 2.84 2.27
N ASN A 160 9.05 3.00 1.18
CA ASN A 160 9.01 2.00 0.11
C ASN A 160 10.36 1.84 -0.59
N LEU A 161 11.07 2.93 -0.89
CA LEU A 161 12.45 2.87 -1.40
C LEU A 161 13.35 2.04 -0.50
N CYS A 162 13.31 2.29 0.81
CA CYS A 162 14.16 1.56 1.75
C CYS A 162 13.78 0.09 1.88
N LEU A 163 12.50 -0.23 1.83
CA LEU A 163 12.01 -1.61 1.84
C LEU A 163 12.36 -2.36 0.55
N ASP A 164 12.38 -1.68 -0.57
CA ASP A 164 12.73 -2.29 -1.84
C ASP A 164 14.24 -2.42 -2.05
N TYR A 165 15.03 -1.40 -1.71
CA TYR A 165 16.47 -1.34 -2.03
C TYR A 165 17.40 -1.52 -0.82
N GLY A 166 16.87 -1.66 0.40
CA GLY A 166 17.63 -1.92 1.64
C GLY A 166 18.26 -0.68 2.28
N SER A 167 18.54 0.33 1.49
CA SER A 167 19.01 1.64 1.97
C SER A 167 18.58 2.73 1.00
N VAL A 168 18.53 3.97 1.49
CA VAL A 168 18.13 5.13 0.69
C VAL A 168 19.12 6.27 0.82
N ARG A 169 19.29 7.03 -0.25
CA ARG A 169 19.97 8.33 -0.23
C ARG A 169 18.99 9.37 0.30
N TYR A 170 19.18 9.78 1.53
CA TYR A 170 18.23 10.64 2.24
C TYR A 170 18.61 12.12 2.15
N THR A 171 17.65 12.95 1.78
CA THR A 171 17.71 14.42 1.89
C THR A 171 16.31 15.00 2.01
N THR A 172 16.21 16.11 2.75
CA THR A 172 14.98 16.93 2.83
C THR A 172 15.09 18.22 2.02
N GLN A 173 16.26 18.45 1.41
CA GLN A 173 16.50 19.59 0.54
C GLN A 173 16.26 19.21 -0.91
N PRO A 174 15.66 20.09 -1.72
CA PRO A 174 15.51 19.84 -3.14
C PRO A 174 16.87 19.83 -3.84
N ILE A 175 17.01 18.92 -4.78
CA ILE A 175 18.16 18.83 -5.67
C ILE A 175 17.77 19.45 -6.98
N LEU A 176 18.33 20.62 -7.29
CA LEU A 176 18.00 21.41 -8.46
C LEU A 176 19.04 21.30 -9.57
N GLU A 177 20.25 20.93 -9.21
CA GLU A 177 21.36 20.82 -10.16
C GLU A 177 22.00 19.43 -10.06
N SER A 178 22.48 18.92 -11.19
CA SER A 178 23.14 17.61 -11.23
C SER A 178 24.41 17.55 -10.36
N GLN A 179 25.06 18.69 -10.13
CA GLN A 179 26.21 18.77 -9.25
C GLN A 179 25.85 18.50 -7.80
N ASP A 180 24.66 18.92 -7.33
CA ASP A 180 24.18 18.62 -5.97
C ASP A 180 23.96 17.13 -5.75
N SER A 181 23.53 16.40 -6.78
CA SER A 181 23.36 14.95 -6.69
C SER A 181 24.67 14.18 -6.59
N GLN A 182 25.77 14.77 -7.03
CA GLN A 182 27.13 14.19 -6.96
C GLN A 182 27.81 14.46 -5.62
N ASP A 183 27.33 15.40 -4.83
CA ASP A 183 27.86 15.70 -3.51
C ASP A 183 27.40 14.62 -2.49
N LYS A 184 28.22 13.59 -2.36
CA LYS A 184 27.96 12.46 -1.44
C LYS A 184 27.77 12.89 0.01
N ALA A 185 28.32 14.03 0.43
CA ALA A 185 28.15 14.54 1.79
C ALA A 185 26.72 15.04 2.04
N LYS A 186 26.01 15.49 0.99
CA LYS A 186 24.60 15.88 1.07
C LYS A 186 23.65 14.69 0.95
N LEU A 187 24.11 13.56 0.39
CA LEU A 187 23.32 12.37 0.08
C LEU A 187 23.74 11.18 0.96
N GLN A 188 23.47 11.30 2.25
CA GLN A 188 23.75 10.22 3.18
C GLN A 188 22.88 8.99 2.83
N SER A 189 23.53 7.82 2.68
CA SER A 189 22.82 6.55 2.57
C SER A 189 22.42 6.06 3.96
N LEU A 190 21.12 5.82 4.16
CA LEU A 190 20.56 5.37 5.43
C LEU A 190 19.92 4.00 5.28
N THR A 191 20.17 3.12 6.22
CA THR A 191 19.43 1.88 6.39
C THR A 191 18.04 2.16 6.99
N LEU A 192 17.15 1.17 6.98
CA LEU A 192 15.80 1.31 7.51
C LEU A 192 15.82 1.80 8.98
N ASP A 193 16.64 1.19 9.83
CA ASP A 193 16.69 1.53 11.25
C ASP A 193 17.23 2.96 11.51
N GLN A 194 18.05 3.49 10.59
CA GLN A 194 18.53 4.88 10.63
C GLN A 194 17.50 5.86 10.06
N LEU A 195 16.72 5.44 9.07
CA LEU A 195 15.73 6.25 8.38
C LEU A 195 14.46 6.47 9.21
N LEU A 196 13.98 5.42 9.86
CA LEU A 196 12.68 5.45 10.56
C LEU A 196 12.54 6.59 11.57
N PRO A 197 13.49 6.87 12.47
CA PRO A 197 13.36 7.98 13.42
C PRO A 197 13.20 9.35 12.73
N LEU A 198 13.85 9.54 11.58
CA LEU A 198 13.78 10.79 10.81
C LEU A 198 12.42 10.96 10.15
N LEU A 199 11.88 9.88 9.57
CA LEU A 199 10.55 9.91 8.96
C LEU A 199 9.46 10.08 10.01
N ILE A 200 9.58 9.42 11.15
CA ILE A 200 8.63 9.57 12.27
C ILE A 200 8.58 11.03 12.71
N ALA A 201 9.74 11.63 13.01
CA ALA A 201 9.78 13.03 13.43
C ALA A 201 9.22 13.99 12.38
N ASP A 202 9.46 13.73 11.10
CA ASP A 202 8.95 14.56 10.01
C ASP A 202 7.42 14.49 9.87
N VAL A 203 6.82 13.31 10.07
CA VAL A 203 5.36 13.14 9.99
C VAL A 203 4.66 13.56 11.28
N GLU A 204 5.27 13.35 12.47
CA GLU A 204 4.78 13.93 13.74
C GLU A 204 4.74 15.46 13.66
N GLN A 205 5.77 16.07 13.08
CA GLN A 205 5.75 17.51 12.81
C GLN A 205 4.63 17.90 11.82
N ALA A 206 4.41 17.09 10.79
CA ALA A 206 3.34 17.34 9.83
C ALA A 206 1.96 17.30 10.50
N GLU A 207 1.72 16.38 11.41
CA GLU A 207 0.47 16.30 12.16
C GLU A 207 0.23 17.57 13.00
N SER A 208 1.28 18.16 13.56
CA SER A 208 1.19 19.40 14.33
C SER A 208 0.78 20.63 13.51
N LEU A 209 0.89 20.56 12.18
CA LEU A 209 0.44 21.63 11.28
C LEU A 209 -1.08 21.64 11.09
N LEU A 210 -1.75 20.52 11.36
CA LEU A 210 -3.19 20.40 11.22
C LEU A 210 -3.91 21.03 12.42
N PRO A 211 -5.18 21.48 12.24
CA PRO A 211 -5.95 22.01 13.33
C PRO A 211 -6.15 20.95 14.44
N ALA A 212 -6.40 21.44 15.66
CA ALA A 212 -6.73 20.55 16.76
C ALA A 212 -7.95 19.70 16.41
N LYS A 213 -7.86 18.44 16.73
CA LYS A 213 -8.82 17.42 16.36
C LYS A 213 -10.22 17.70 16.90
N GLN A 214 -11.22 17.70 16.06
CA GLN A 214 -12.62 17.84 16.42
C GLN A 214 -13.52 16.74 15.86
N GLY A 215 -12.97 15.79 15.12
CA GLY A 215 -13.74 14.70 14.53
C GLY A 215 -12.98 13.85 13.54
N ALA A 216 -13.70 12.92 12.93
CA ALA A 216 -13.17 11.88 12.04
C ALA A 216 -12.34 12.38 10.87
N THR A 217 -12.60 13.60 10.43
CA THR A 217 -11.96 14.17 9.24
C THR A 217 -10.70 14.95 9.53
N ASP A 218 -10.36 15.18 10.81
CA ASP A 218 -9.28 16.09 11.20
C ASP A 218 -7.88 15.49 11.05
N THR A 219 -7.79 14.18 10.91
CA THR A 219 -6.54 13.48 10.57
C THR A 219 -6.19 13.55 9.09
N TRP A 220 -7.06 14.16 8.32
CA TRP A 220 -6.97 14.32 6.88
C TRP A 220 -6.92 15.79 6.52
N VAL A 221 -6.60 16.05 5.28
CA VAL A 221 -6.88 17.34 4.64
C VAL A 221 -8.38 17.69 4.68
N ALA A 222 -9.23 16.72 4.90
CA ALA A 222 -10.69 16.88 4.90
C ALA A 222 -11.25 17.72 6.05
N GLY A 223 -10.59 17.80 7.21
CA GLY A 223 -10.97 18.73 8.29
C GLY A 223 -10.63 20.19 7.98
N TYR A 224 -9.98 20.41 6.87
CA TYR A 224 -9.58 21.71 6.38
C TYR A 224 -10.68 22.31 5.51
N SER A 225 -11.02 23.55 5.74
CA SER A 225 -12.14 24.23 5.08
C SER A 225 -11.85 24.71 3.66
N ASP A 226 -10.74 24.28 3.05
CA ASP A 226 -10.47 24.57 1.64
C ASP A 226 -11.62 24.05 0.75
N PRO A 227 -12.34 24.92 0.02
CA PRO A 227 -13.41 24.52 -0.88
C PRO A 227 -12.98 23.52 -1.95
N GLY A 228 -11.68 23.46 -2.25
CA GLY A 228 -11.10 22.51 -3.18
C GLY A 228 -10.74 21.16 -2.57
N PHE A 229 -10.69 21.05 -1.23
CA PHE A 229 -10.23 19.84 -0.51
C PHE A 229 -11.14 19.41 0.63
N THR A 230 -12.36 19.89 0.69
CA THR A 230 -13.33 19.39 1.68
C THR A 230 -13.65 17.91 1.45
N ALA A 231 -14.05 17.22 2.49
CA ALA A 231 -14.40 15.80 2.42
C ALA A 231 -15.45 15.46 1.35
N SER A 232 -16.32 16.41 1.06
CA SER A 232 -17.38 16.29 0.06
C SER A 232 -17.01 16.81 -1.33
N THR A 233 -15.86 17.48 -1.48
CA THR A 233 -15.42 17.98 -2.78
C THR A 233 -15.01 16.83 -3.67
N THR A 234 -15.50 16.85 -4.89
CA THR A 234 -15.17 15.85 -5.90
C THR A 234 -14.39 16.49 -7.05
N TYR A 235 -13.38 15.81 -7.53
CA TYR A 235 -12.68 16.09 -8.76
C TYR A 235 -13.08 15.05 -9.80
N GLY A 236 -14.04 15.37 -10.65
CA GLY A 236 -14.70 14.35 -11.45
C GLY A 236 -15.49 13.40 -10.56
N SER A 237 -15.11 12.12 -10.55
CA SER A 237 -15.71 11.10 -9.68
C SER A 237 -14.97 10.93 -8.34
N TYR A 238 -13.93 11.72 -8.04
CA TYR A 238 -13.06 11.51 -6.90
C TYR A 238 -13.40 12.40 -5.71
N MET A 239 -13.48 11.82 -4.53
CA MET A 239 -13.51 12.62 -3.30
C MET A 239 -12.09 13.06 -2.97
N ALA A 240 -11.90 14.35 -2.71
CA ALA A 240 -10.58 14.93 -2.43
C ALA A 240 -9.81 14.17 -1.33
N ARG A 241 -10.51 13.78 -0.27
CA ARG A 241 -9.93 13.02 0.84
C ARG A 241 -9.27 11.70 0.40
N GLN A 242 -9.81 11.04 -0.63
CA GLN A 242 -9.31 9.74 -1.10
C GLN A 242 -8.06 9.85 -1.96
N LEU A 243 -7.65 11.06 -2.32
CA LEU A 243 -6.39 11.32 -3.01
C LEU A 243 -5.23 11.54 -2.04
N MET A 244 -5.51 11.67 -0.75
CA MET A 244 -4.55 12.03 0.29
C MET A 244 -4.28 10.85 1.24
N PHE A 245 -3.11 10.86 1.87
CA PHE A 245 -2.79 9.88 2.91
C PHE A 245 -3.29 10.36 4.27
N PRO A 246 -3.99 9.50 5.05
CA PRO A 246 -4.18 9.77 6.47
C PRO A 246 -2.82 9.79 7.16
N LEU A 247 -2.46 10.88 7.82
CA LEU A 247 -1.14 11.01 8.46
C LEU A 247 -0.91 9.90 9.49
N ARG A 248 -1.95 9.55 10.25
CA ARG A 248 -1.86 8.49 11.26
C ARG A 248 -1.70 7.10 10.68
N PHE A 249 -2.13 6.87 9.43
CA PHE A 249 -1.77 5.64 8.73
C PHE A 249 -0.26 5.59 8.47
N ILE A 250 0.31 6.69 7.94
CA ILE A 250 1.76 6.75 7.70
C ILE A 250 2.54 6.60 9.01
N LEU A 251 2.14 7.29 10.08
CA LEU A 251 2.75 7.12 11.40
C LEU A 251 2.63 5.68 11.91
N GLY A 252 1.45 5.07 11.79
CA GLY A 252 1.24 3.69 12.18
C GLY A 252 2.18 2.73 11.46
N GLU A 253 2.33 2.85 10.13
CA GLU A 253 3.28 2.03 9.36
C GLU A 253 4.73 2.27 9.82
N LEU A 254 5.14 3.53 10.01
CA LEU A 254 6.48 3.84 10.49
C LEU A 254 6.74 3.29 11.90
N TYR A 255 5.79 3.41 12.82
CA TYR A 255 5.88 2.85 14.17
C TYR A 255 5.93 1.32 14.15
N MET A 256 5.13 0.66 13.29
CA MET A 256 5.19 -0.79 13.10
C MET A 256 6.61 -1.21 12.70
N TRP A 257 7.21 -0.58 11.70
CA TRP A 257 8.57 -0.89 11.27
C TRP A 257 9.61 -0.56 12.34
N ASN A 258 9.38 0.49 13.15
CA ASN A 258 10.24 0.89 14.28
C ASN A 258 10.04 0.03 15.54
N LYS A 259 9.10 -0.93 15.52
CA LYS A 259 8.72 -1.80 16.66
C LYS A 259 8.12 -1.02 17.84
N ASP A 260 7.61 0.17 17.62
CA ASP A 260 6.87 0.95 18.59
C ASP A 260 5.36 0.61 18.48
N PHE A 261 5.03 -0.60 18.93
CA PHE A 261 3.70 -1.19 18.72
C PHE A 261 2.59 -0.44 19.48
N GLU A 262 2.92 0.19 20.59
CA GLU A 262 1.95 1.00 21.36
C GLU A 262 1.55 2.25 20.57
N LYS A 263 2.51 3.01 20.07
CA LYS A 263 2.23 4.17 19.20
C LYS A 263 1.56 3.76 17.89
N ALA A 264 1.93 2.60 17.32
CA ALA A 264 1.25 2.06 16.16
C ALA A 264 -0.22 1.76 16.47
N ALA A 265 -0.50 1.04 17.57
CA ALA A 265 -1.86 0.74 18.00
C ALA A 265 -2.67 2.02 18.24
N GLN A 266 -2.08 3.03 18.91
CA GLN A 266 -2.73 4.32 19.12
C GLN A 266 -3.07 5.03 17.79
N ALA A 267 -2.12 5.08 16.85
CA ALA A 267 -2.34 5.74 15.57
C ALA A 267 -3.45 5.07 14.75
N TYR A 268 -3.48 3.74 14.72
CA TYR A 268 -4.53 2.99 14.04
C TYR A 268 -5.87 3.05 14.77
N TYR A 269 -5.86 2.99 16.10
CA TYR A 269 -7.05 3.15 16.92
C TYR A 269 -7.74 4.50 16.66
N ASP A 270 -6.95 5.56 16.58
CA ASP A 270 -7.46 6.90 16.31
C ASP A 270 -8.17 6.99 14.94
N LEU A 271 -7.64 6.31 13.93
CA LEU A 271 -8.32 6.21 12.64
C LEU A 271 -9.59 5.36 12.73
N ILE A 272 -9.54 4.22 13.39
CA ILE A 272 -10.67 3.29 13.49
C ILE A 272 -11.80 3.92 14.31
N TYR A 273 -11.50 4.40 15.49
CA TYR A 273 -12.49 4.84 16.45
C TYR A 273 -12.87 6.30 16.29
N MET A 274 -11.88 7.18 16.24
CA MET A 274 -12.13 8.62 16.22
C MET A 274 -12.55 9.09 14.83
N ASP A 275 -12.01 8.51 13.78
CA ASP A 275 -12.37 8.82 12.39
C ASP A 275 -13.51 7.93 11.87
N ARG A 276 -14.05 7.08 12.73
CA ARG A 276 -15.21 6.22 12.43
C ARG A 276 -15.03 5.42 11.14
N LEU A 277 -13.87 4.80 10.98
CA LEU A 277 -13.59 3.98 9.81
C LEU A 277 -14.49 2.75 9.79
N ALA A 278 -15.58 2.85 9.05
CA ALA A 278 -16.45 1.71 8.82
C ALA A 278 -15.79 0.75 7.84
N LEU A 279 -15.73 -0.52 8.22
CA LEU A 279 -15.44 -1.57 7.26
C LEU A 279 -16.61 -1.72 6.30
N CYS A 280 -16.29 -1.98 5.03
CA CYS A 280 -17.32 -2.29 4.05
C CYS A 280 -18.18 -3.46 4.53
N SER A 281 -19.50 -3.30 4.47
CA SER A 281 -20.44 -4.34 4.87
C SER A 281 -20.43 -5.50 3.87
N TYR A 282 -19.88 -6.64 4.27
CA TYR A 282 -20.02 -7.90 3.53
C TYR A 282 -21.36 -8.60 3.81
N ARG A 283 -22.30 -7.95 4.50
CA ARG A 283 -23.61 -8.51 4.86
C ARG A 283 -24.33 -9.19 3.71
N ASN A 284 -24.03 -8.80 2.49
CA ASN A 284 -24.64 -9.30 1.28
C ASN A 284 -23.73 -10.23 0.47
N LEU A 285 -22.63 -10.73 1.03
CA LEU A 285 -21.93 -11.88 0.44
C LEU A 285 -22.84 -13.12 0.48
N TYR A 286 -23.80 -13.15 1.41
CA TYR A 286 -24.79 -14.22 1.54
C TYR A 286 -26.16 -13.70 1.16
N ASN A 287 -26.91 -14.46 0.40
CA ASN A 287 -28.34 -14.22 0.38
C ASN A 287 -28.98 -14.74 1.69
N SER A 288 -30.13 -14.19 2.03
CA SER A 288 -30.88 -14.55 3.24
C SER A 288 -31.34 -16.01 3.29
N THR A 289 -31.27 -16.73 2.16
CA THR A 289 -31.70 -18.13 2.03
C THR A 289 -30.56 -19.13 2.06
N GLY A 290 -29.30 -18.67 2.08
CA GLY A 290 -28.12 -19.54 2.13
C GLY A 290 -27.87 -20.38 0.88
N THR A 291 -28.61 -20.14 -0.21
CA THR A 291 -28.57 -20.97 -1.42
C THR A 291 -27.79 -20.35 -2.58
N ALA A 292 -27.57 -19.04 -2.58
CA ALA A 292 -26.75 -18.38 -3.58
C ALA A 292 -25.77 -17.43 -2.91
N VAL A 293 -24.51 -17.57 -3.24
CA VAL A 293 -23.44 -16.73 -2.75
C VAL A 293 -23.27 -15.58 -3.74
N SER A 294 -23.43 -14.35 -3.26
CA SER A 294 -23.11 -13.18 -4.05
C SER A 294 -21.76 -12.63 -3.63
N THR A 295 -20.75 -12.87 -4.44
CA THR A 295 -19.44 -12.23 -4.28
C THR A 295 -19.45 -10.78 -4.78
N ARG A 296 -20.58 -10.29 -5.28
CA ARG A 296 -20.70 -8.95 -5.87
C ARG A 296 -20.21 -7.84 -4.96
N ASN A 297 -20.52 -7.91 -3.67
CA ASN A 297 -20.14 -6.82 -2.77
C ASN A 297 -18.64 -6.77 -2.53
N TRP A 298 -17.95 -7.90 -2.53
CA TRP A 298 -16.50 -7.93 -2.49
C TRP A 298 -15.89 -7.38 -3.79
N ALA A 299 -16.30 -7.91 -4.94
CA ALA A 299 -15.83 -7.45 -6.24
C ALA A 299 -16.15 -5.96 -6.48
N ASN A 300 -17.32 -5.50 -6.06
CA ASN A 300 -17.73 -4.11 -6.21
C ASN A 300 -16.85 -3.12 -5.46
N GLN A 301 -16.19 -3.52 -4.36
CA GLN A 301 -15.25 -2.65 -3.65
C GLN A 301 -14.08 -2.22 -4.53
N PHE A 302 -13.73 -3.03 -5.52
CA PHE A 302 -12.64 -2.77 -6.46
C PHE A 302 -13.13 -2.24 -7.81
N SER A 303 -14.44 -1.99 -7.95
CA SER A 303 -15.03 -1.47 -9.20
C SER A 303 -15.05 0.06 -9.30
N GLY A 304 -14.73 0.73 -8.22
CA GLY A 304 -14.65 2.18 -8.15
C GLY A 304 -14.22 2.61 -6.75
N PHE A 305 -13.63 3.79 -6.64
CA PHE A 305 -13.09 4.26 -5.35
C PHE A 305 -14.12 5.01 -4.48
N ASN A 306 -15.39 5.00 -4.85
CA ASN A 306 -16.48 5.59 -4.05
C ASN A 306 -16.87 4.77 -2.80
N TYR A 307 -16.13 3.69 -2.53
CA TYR A 307 -16.40 2.87 -1.36
C TYR A 307 -15.72 3.43 -0.11
N ALA A 308 -16.43 3.41 1.00
CA ALA A 308 -15.97 3.90 2.29
C ALA A 308 -14.69 3.22 2.81
N ASP A 309 -14.37 2.03 2.29
CA ASP A 309 -13.19 1.27 2.66
C ASP A 309 -11.89 1.83 2.05
N ILE A 310 -11.97 2.59 0.94
CA ILE A 310 -10.79 3.16 0.28
C ILE A 310 -10.48 4.51 0.91
N LEU A 311 -9.31 4.61 1.52
CA LEU A 311 -8.85 5.81 2.21
C LEU A 311 -7.86 6.60 1.37
N THR A 312 -6.98 5.93 0.64
CA THR A 312 -6.08 6.56 -0.31
C THR A 312 -6.10 5.81 -1.62
N ALA A 313 -6.29 6.53 -2.71
CA ALA A 313 -6.25 6.00 -4.07
C ALA A 313 -5.26 6.79 -4.92
N ILE A 314 -4.29 6.11 -5.52
CA ILE A 314 -3.49 6.61 -6.62
C ILE A 314 -4.31 6.35 -7.88
N VAL A 315 -4.86 7.40 -8.47
CA VAL A 315 -5.86 7.31 -9.52
C VAL A 315 -5.24 7.53 -10.88
N PHE A 316 -5.63 6.70 -11.84
CA PHE A 316 -5.20 6.78 -13.23
C PHE A 316 -6.40 7.07 -14.12
N SER A 317 -6.20 7.90 -15.13
CA SER A 317 -7.22 8.20 -16.13
C SER A 317 -6.83 7.61 -17.48
N SER A 318 -7.79 7.00 -18.17
CA SER A 318 -7.60 6.51 -19.54
C SER A 318 -7.34 7.63 -20.55
N ASP A 319 -7.65 8.88 -20.17
CA ASP A 319 -7.44 10.06 -21.02
C ASP A 319 -5.96 10.48 -21.08
N TYR A 320 -5.15 10.02 -20.13
CA TYR A 320 -3.72 10.32 -20.01
C TYR A 320 -2.90 9.05 -20.22
N LYS A 321 -2.61 8.73 -21.48
CA LYS A 321 -1.91 7.50 -21.88
C LYS A 321 -0.56 7.31 -21.19
N ASP A 322 0.14 8.38 -20.91
CA ASP A 322 1.49 8.32 -20.34
C ASP A 322 1.49 7.90 -18.86
N ASN A 323 0.35 8.06 -18.17
CA ASN A 323 0.17 7.71 -16.76
C ASN A 323 -1.00 6.74 -16.54
N ALA A 324 -1.25 5.84 -17.49
CA ALA A 324 -2.27 4.81 -17.33
C ALA A 324 -1.72 3.62 -16.55
N SER A 325 -2.49 3.12 -15.58
CA SER A 325 -2.14 1.86 -14.91
C SER A 325 -2.17 0.70 -15.89
N GLN A 326 -1.11 -0.10 -15.87
CA GLN A 326 -0.94 -1.30 -16.70
C GLN A 326 -1.44 -2.58 -16.01
N LEU A 327 -1.68 -2.54 -14.69
CA LEU A 327 -2.01 -3.74 -13.90
C LEU A 327 -3.22 -4.50 -14.45
N TYR A 328 -4.26 -3.78 -14.87
CA TYR A 328 -5.43 -4.42 -15.48
C TYR A 328 -5.09 -5.18 -16.76
N ASP A 329 -4.33 -4.53 -17.64
CA ASP A 329 -3.97 -5.13 -18.93
C ASP A 329 -2.98 -6.30 -18.73
N MET A 330 -2.05 -6.16 -17.80
CA MET A 330 -1.12 -7.24 -17.40
C MET A 330 -1.86 -8.46 -16.87
N ALA A 331 -2.91 -8.25 -16.05
CA ALA A 331 -3.69 -9.33 -15.44
C ALA A 331 -4.72 -9.96 -16.39
N ASN A 332 -5.22 -9.23 -17.38
CA ASN A 332 -6.34 -9.64 -18.21
C ASN A 332 -5.99 -9.80 -19.69
N SER A 333 -5.84 -8.70 -20.44
CA SER A 333 -5.67 -8.76 -21.90
C SER A 333 -4.31 -9.34 -22.31
N GLN A 334 -3.24 -9.00 -21.62
CA GLN A 334 -1.90 -9.54 -21.83
C GLN A 334 -1.71 -10.88 -21.10
N TYR A 335 -2.37 -11.03 -19.96
CA TYR A 335 -2.26 -12.21 -19.09
C TYR A 335 -0.80 -12.57 -18.79
N VAL A 336 -0.05 -11.59 -18.31
CA VAL A 336 1.36 -11.77 -17.93
C VAL A 336 1.54 -11.94 -16.40
N ILE A 337 0.51 -11.61 -15.61
CA ILE A 337 0.45 -11.87 -14.17
C ILE A 337 -0.88 -12.56 -13.84
N ALA A 338 -0.84 -13.43 -12.84
CA ALA A 338 -1.98 -14.22 -12.39
C ALA A 338 -1.94 -14.43 -10.86
N PRO A 339 -3.08 -14.81 -10.23
CA PRO A 339 -3.04 -15.31 -8.87
C PRO A 339 -2.18 -16.57 -8.82
N SER A 340 -1.37 -16.72 -7.78
CA SER A 340 -0.58 -17.94 -7.61
C SER A 340 -1.47 -19.11 -7.15
N GLN A 341 -1.01 -20.34 -7.37
CA GLN A 341 -1.70 -21.51 -6.84
C GLN A 341 -1.75 -21.47 -5.30
N ALA A 342 -0.72 -20.92 -4.65
CA ALA A 342 -0.70 -20.77 -3.19
C ALA A 342 -1.84 -19.86 -2.69
N LEU A 343 -2.17 -18.79 -3.41
CA LEU A 343 -3.32 -17.94 -3.08
C LEU A 343 -4.65 -18.70 -3.26
N ILE A 344 -4.80 -19.39 -4.38
CA ILE A 344 -6.01 -20.17 -4.69
C ILE A 344 -6.23 -21.25 -3.64
N ASP A 345 -5.17 -21.99 -3.31
CA ASP A 345 -5.21 -23.05 -2.30
C ASP A 345 -5.56 -22.47 -0.92
N ASN A 346 -5.03 -21.28 -0.58
CA ASN A 346 -5.35 -20.64 0.68
C ASN A 346 -6.84 -20.26 0.77
N PHE A 347 -7.42 -19.70 -0.28
CA PHE A 347 -8.88 -19.45 -0.31
C PHE A 347 -9.69 -20.72 -0.20
N ASN A 348 -9.30 -21.77 -0.91
CA ASN A 348 -10.01 -23.05 -0.93
C ASN A 348 -9.88 -23.84 0.37
N ALA A 349 -8.79 -23.66 1.09
CA ALA A 349 -8.55 -24.31 2.38
C ALA A 349 -9.40 -23.71 3.51
N GLN A 350 -9.99 -22.53 3.32
CA GLN A 350 -10.84 -21.92 4.32
C GLN A 350 -12.19 -22.64 4.40
N PHE A 351 -12.86 -22.49 5.53
CA PHE A 351 -14.07 -23.19 5.84
C PHE A 351 -15.27 -22.22 5.89
N TYR A 352 -16.27 -22.47 5.03
CA TYR A 352 -17.50 -21.68 5.04
C TYR A 352 -18.52 -22.25 6.02
N TYR A 353 -18.74 -21.58 7.14
CA TYR A 353 -19.47 -22.13 8.28
C TYR A 353 -20.98 -22.10 8.17
N THR A 354 -21.54 -21.15 7.44
CA THR A 354 -23.00 -21.02 7.29
C THR A 354 -23.58 -22.08 6.34
N ASN A 355 -22.82 -22.46 5.33
CA ASN A 355 -23.21 -23.50 4.38
C ASN A 355 -22.00 -24.35 4.01
N ARG A 356 -21.89 -25.49 4.65
CA ARG A 356 -20.77 -26.45 4.45
C ARG A 356 -20.70 -27.04 3.03
N ALA A 357 -21.73 -26.84 2.21
CA ALA A 357 -21.68 -27.23 0.80
C ALA A 357 -20.83 -26.27 -0.05
N ILE A 358 -20.49 -25.09 0.48
CA ILE A 358 -19.61 -24.14 -0.17
C ILE A 358 -18.25 -24.24 0.48
N ALA A 359 -17.25 -24.73 -0.26
CA ALA A 359 -15.87 -24.76 0.19
C ALA A 359 -15.23 -23.37 0.03
N GLY A 360 -14.35 -23.03 0.96
CA GLY A 360 -13.44 -21.90 0.85
C GLY A 360 -14.02 -20.57 1.35
N ASP A 361 -13.22 -19.53 1.11
CA ASP A 361 -13.52 -18.16 1.45
C ASP A 361 -14.22 -17.45 0.28
N LEU A 362 -15.28 -16.73 0.57
CA LEU A 362 -16.10 -16.06 -0.45
C LEU A 362 -15.41 -14.87 -1.13
N ARG A 363 -14.31 -14.40 -0.56
CA ARG A 363 -13.48 -13.37 -1.19
C ARG A 363 -12.65 -13.91 -2.36
N GLY A 364 -12.47 -15.23 -2.46
CA GLY A 364 -11.64 -15.92 -3.45
C GLY A 364 -12.25 -15.91 -4.85
N LEU A 365 -12.85 -17.05 -5.23
CA LEU A 365 -13.45 -17.25 -6.56
C LEU A 365 -14.58 -16.25 -6.83
N TYR A 366 -14.58 -15.65 -8.01
CA TYR A 366 -15.46 -14.57 -8.48
C TYR A 366 -15.27 -13.22 -7.75
N GLY A 367 -14.42 -13.15 -6.74
CA GLY A 367 -14.12 -11.95 -5.97
C GLY A 367 -12.74 -11.39 -6.23
N THR A 368 -11.71 -12.12 -5.82
CA THR A 368 -10.31 -11.76 -6.03
C THR A 368 -9.78 -12.31 -7.35
N TYR A 369 -10.22 -13.50 -7.74
CA TYR A 369 -9.89 -14.12 -9.01
C TYR A 369 -11.11 -14.80 -9.64
N ASN A 370 -10.99 -15.14 -10.93
CA ASN A 370 -11.95 -15.95 -11.64
C ASN A 370 -11.23 -16.94 -12.56
N LEU A 371 -11.97 -17.88 -13.11
CA LEU A 371 -11.48 -18.90 -14.04
C LEU A 371 -12.00 -18.61 -15.44
N ARG A 372 -11.15 -18.87 -16.44
CA ARG A 372 -11.54 -18.86 -17.85
C ARG A 372 -10.98 -20.09 -18.54
N SER A 373 -11.77 -20.71 -19.39
CA SER A 373 -11.33 -21.88 -20.13
C SER A 373 -10.23 -21.53 -21.12
N ASN A 374 -9.14 -22.27 -21.07
CA ASN A 374 -8.05 -22.18 -22.01
C ASN A 374 -8.19 -23.28 -23.07
N SER A 375 -8.57 -22.89 -24.27
CA SER A 375 -8.80 -23.82 -25.37
C SER A 375 -7.55 -24.56 -25.85
N THR A 376 -6.36 -24.05 -25.54
CA THR A 376 -5.07 -24.65 -25.93
C THR A 376 -4.67 -25.77 -24.97
N THR A 377 -4.89 -25.57 -23.68
CA THR A 377 -4.49 -26.54 -22.64
C THR A 377 -5.63 -27.46 -22.21
N GLY A 378 -6.89 -27.08 -22.51
CA GLY A 378 -8.09 -27.75 -21.99
C GLY A 378 -8.32 -27.58 -20.50
N LEU A 379 -7.51 -26.77 -19.81
CA LEU A 379 -7.61 -26.44 -18.39
C LEU A 379 -8.10 -25.00 -18.24
N ASP A 380 -8.57 -24.67 -17.04
CA ASP A 380 -8.96 -23.30 -16.74
C ASP A 380 -7.75 -22.48 -16.25
N ASP A 381 -7.59 -21.29 -16.81
CA ASP A 381 -6.64 -20.29 -16.34
C ASP A 381 -7.28 -19.41 -15.28
N ALA A 382 -6.62 -19.27 -14.14
CA ALA A 382 -7.03 -18.31 -13.13
C ALA A 382 -6.53 -16.91 -13.50
N TYR A 383 -7.40 -15.89 -13.44
CA TYR A 383 -7.04 -14.50 -13.71
C TYR A 383 -7.54 -13.57 -12.59
N ILE A 384 -6.83 -12.46 -12.39
CA ILE A 384 -7.11 -11.51 -11.32
C ILE A 384 -8.34 -10.66 -11.69
N THR A 385 -9.36 -10.67 -10.83
CA THR A 385 -10.55 -9.84 -10.97
C THR A 385 -10.48 -8.56 -10.15
N LYS A 386 -9.64 -8.51 -9.14
CA LYS A 386 -9.48 -7.36 -8.23
C LYS A 386 -9.08 -6.07 -8.96
N TYR A 387 -8.38 -6.17 -10.10
CA TYR A 387 -8.07 -5.05 -10.99
C TYR A 387 -9.11 -4.82 -12.07
N GLY A 388 -10.13 -5.65 -12.18
CA GLY A 388 -10.84 -5.97 -13.41
C GLY A 388 -12.26 -5.52 -13.58
N SER A 389 -12.87 -4.88 -12.61
CA SER A 389 -14.17 -4.26 -12.90
C SER A 389 -14.06 -2.89 -13.54
N MET A 390 -12.84 -2.44 -13.78
CA MET A 390 -12.50 -1.16 -14.37
C MET A 390 -12.47 -1.29 -15.88
N THR A 391 -13.63 -1.18 -16.51
CA THR A 391 -13.72 -1.05 -17.97
C THR A 391 -12.93 0.15 -18.46
N ALA A 392 -12.57 0.19 -19.73
CA ALA A 392 -11.69 1.21 -20.32
C ALA A 392 -12.14 2.67 -20.10
N SER A 393 -13.38 2.91 -19.73
CA SER A 393 -13.95 4.23 -19.42
C SER A 393 -14.00 4.53 -17.92
N SER A 394 -13.58 3.61 -17.05
CA SER A 394 -13.61 3.82 -15.62
C SER A 394 -12.22 4.11 -15.07
N ASN A 395 -12.23 4.82 -13.99
CA ASN A 395 -11.01 5.27 -13.32
C ASN A 395 -10.31 4.07 -12.68
N ARG A 396 -9.15 3.72 -13.17
CA ARG A 396 -8.26 2.73 -12.55
C ARG A 396 -7.56 3.36 -11.35
N TYR A 397 -7.29 2.60 -10.33
CA TYR A 397 -6.57 3.08 -9.15
C TYR A 397 -5.76 1.97 -8.48
N VAL A 398 -4.75 2.38 -7.73
CA VAL A 398 -4.05 1.58 -6.72
C VAL A 398 -4.38 2.15 -5.36
N SER A 399 -4.72 1.32 -4.39
CA SER A 399 -5.05 1.78 -3.04
C SER A 399 -3.97 1.36 -2.03
N PRO A 400 -3.04 2.24 -1.68
CA PRO A 400 -2.05 1.96 -0.64
C PRO A 400 -2.64 1.88 0.76
N CYS A 401 -3.82 2.46 0.96
CA CYS A 401 -4.47 2.51 2.26
C CYS A 401 -5.97 2.25 2.15
N ARG A 402 -6.41 1.15 2.75
CA ARG A 402 -7.83 0.80 2.96
C ARG A 402 -8.13 0.67 4.45
N ALA A 403 -9.40 0.88 4.83
CA ALA A 403 -9.85 0.68 6.20
C ALA A 403 -9.54 -0.74 6.71
N SER A 404 -9.76 -1.75 5.90
CA SER A 404 -9.44 -3.15 6.23
C SER A 404 -7.98 -3.35 6.61
N LEU A 405 -7.04 -2.70 5.89
CA LEU A 405 -5.62 -2.78 6.21
C LEU A 405 -5.33 -2.18 7.60
N ILE A 406 -5.92 -1.02 7.90
CA ILE A 406 -5.74 -0.35 9.20
C ILE A 406 -6.22 -1.23 10.36
N TRP A 407 -7.38 -1.88 10.20
CA TRP A 407 -7.90 -2.79 11.22
C TRP A 407 -6.98 -4.00 11.45
N LEU A 408 -6.45 -4.59 10.39
CA LEU A 408 -5.51 -5.71 10.49
C LEU A 408 -4.16 -5.27 11.08
N ARG A 409 -3.68 -4.06 10.74
CA ARG A 409 -2.46 -3.48 11.35
C ARG A 409 -2.63 -3.24 12.85
N TYR A 410 -3.79 -2.73 13.26
CA TYR A 410 -4.10 -2.60 14.69
C TYR A 410 -4.06 -3.97 15.38
N ALA A 411 -4.69 -4.99 14.79
CA ALA A 411 -4.69 -6.34 15.34
C ALA A 411 -3.26 -6.91 15.47
N GLU A 412 -2.40 -6.67 14.48
CA GLU A 412 -0.98 -7.06 14.54
C GLU A 412 -0.25 -6.33 15.68
N ALA A 413 -0.46 -5.01 15.81
CA ALA A 413 0.18 -4.21 16.85
C ALA A 413 -0.23 -4.69 18.26
N VAL A 414 -1.51 -4.90 18.54
CA VAL A 414 -1.98 -5.36 19.85
C VAL A 414 -1.57 -6.80 20.13
N ASN A 415 -1.48 -7.66 19.13
CA ASN A 415 -0.92 -9.01 19.29
C ASN A 415 0.53 -8.94 19.78
N ARG A 416 1.35 -8.06 19.17
CA ARG A 416 2.74 -7.83 19.56
C ARG A 416 2.89 -7.22 20.96
N LEU A 417 1.88 -6.49 21.45
CA LEU A 417 1.78 -5.97 22.82
C LEU A 417 1.33 -7.03 23.84
N GLY A 418 1.26 -8.30 23.45
CA GLY A 418 0.85 -9.38 24.34
C GLY A 418 -0.64 -9.50 24.55
N LYS A 419 -1.45 -9.06 23.57
CA LYS A 419 -2.92 -9.12 23.57
C LYS A 419 -3.46 -10.02 22.45
N PRO A 420 -3.03 -11.32 22.37
CA PRO A 420 -3.42 -12.20 21.28
C PRO A 420 -4.93 -12.50 21.21
N LYS A 421 -5.61 -12.50 22.36
CA LYS A 421 -7.06 -12.74 22.40
C LYS A 421 -7.84 -11.54 21.88
N LEU A 422 -7.38 -10.33 22.17
CA LEU A 422 -7.93 -9.11 21.57
C LEU A 422 -7.75 -9.14 20.04
N ALA A 423 -6.55 -9.45 19.56
CA ALA A 423 -6.26 -9.54 18.13
C ALA A 423 -7.14 -10.59 17.44
N PHE A 424 -7.21 -11.79 17.98
CA PHE A 424 -7.92 -12.90 17.37
C PHE A 424 -9.45 -12.77 17.49
N TYR A 425 -9.95 -12.69 18.73
CA TYR A 425 -11.40 -12.67 18.96
C TYR A 425 -12.04 -11.34 18.57
N GLY A 426 -11.33 -10.23 18.82
CA GLY A 426 -11.83 -8.90 18.50
C GLY A 426 -11.78 -8.57 17.02
N PHE A 427 -10.75 -9.02 16.29
CA PHE A 427 -10.54 -8.60 14.92
C PHE A 427 -10.73 -9.71 13.88
N LEU A 428 -10.30 -10.92 14.16
CA LEU A 428 -10.47 -12.00 13.19
C LEU A 428 -11.81 -12.70 13.32
N LYS A 429 -12.26 -13.01 14.53
CA LYS A 429 -13.44 -13.85 14.76
C LYS A 429 -14.75 -13.07 14.94
N TYR A 430 -14.88 -12.24 15.98
CA TYR A 430 -16.17 -11.70 16.38
C TYR A 430 -16.44 -10.24 16.01
N GLY A 431 -15.46 -9.38 16.16
CA GLY A 431 -15.63 -7.92 16.15
C GLY A 431 -15.72 -7.33 17.55
N LEU A 432 -15.74 -5.99 17.62
CA LEU A 432 -15.61 -5.21 18.84
C LEU A 432 -16.81 -4.27 19.04
N SER A 433 -17.93 -4.75 19.51
CA SER A 433 -18.92 -3.87 20.09
C SER A 433 -19.31 -4.35 21.47
N ALA A 434 -19.73 -3.44 22.36
CA ALA A 434 -20.22 -3.82 23.68
C ALA A 434 -21.33 -4.88 23.59
N TYR A 435 -22.22 -4.74 22.61
CA TYR A 435 -23.28 -5.71 22.35
C TYR A 435 -22.71 -7.07 21.92
N ILE A 436 -21.76 -7.07 20.98
CA ILE A 436 -21.12 -8.28 20.46
C ILE A 436 -20.28 -8.96 21.55
N ILE A 437 -19.45 -8.20 22.27
CA ILE A 437 -18.61 -8.72 23.36
C ILE A 437 -19.47 -9.40 24.45
N ASN A 438 -20.69 -8.93 24.68
CA ASN A 438 -21.60 -9.53 25.67
C ASN A 438 -22.25 -10.84 25.23
N LEU A 439 -22.31 -11.11 23.93
CA LEU A 439 -23.02 -12.26 23.37
C LEU A 439 -22.14 -13.52 23.20
N TYR A 440 -20.82 -13.35 23.19
CA TYR A 440 -19.93 -14.44 22.78
C TYR A 440 -19.37 -15.26 23.93
N ARG A 441 -19.10 -16.53 23.62
CA ARG A 441 -18.51 -17.52 24.52
C ARG A 441 -17.16 -17.06 25.08
N ASP A 442 -16.34 -16.43 24.23
CA ASP A 442 -14.97 -16.03 24.59
C ASP A 442 -14.88 -14.59 25.15
N LYS A 443 -16.02 -14.01 25.53
CA LYS A 443 -16.13 -12.63 26.02
C LYS A 443 -15.23 -12.32 27.20
N ASP A 444 -15.11 -13.22 28.16
CA ASP A 444 -14.31 -12.99 29.35
C ASP A 444 -12.80 -13.03 29.04
N ALA A 445 -12.40 -13.89 28.10
CA ALA A 445 -11.02 -13.95 27.62
C ALA A 445 -10.64 -12.68 26.85
N LEU A 446 -11.55 -12.17 26.00
CA LEU A 446 -11.38 -10.92 25.26
C LEU A 446 -11.33 -9.71 26.22
N ARG A 447 -12.28 -9.63 27.16
CA ARG A 447 -12.32 -8.55 28.16
C ARG A 447 -11.11 -8.51 29.07
N GLY A 448 -10.54 -9.66 29.42
CA GLY A 448 -9.36 -9.75 30.25
C GLY A 448 -8.11 -9.12 29.65
N GLU A 449 -8.07 -8.95 28.32
CA GLU A 449 -6.98 -8.28 27.64
C GLU A 449 -7.26 -6.79 27.34
N ILE A 450 -8.51 -6.36 27.39
CA ILE A 450 -8.87 -4.94 27.29
C ILE A 450 -8.61 -4.32 28.66
N THR A 451 -7.47 -3.67 28.78
CA THR A 451 -7.04 -2.99 30.00
C THR A 451 -7.15 -1.49 29.76
N GLY A 452 -7.57 -0.67 30.63
CA GLY A 452 -7.89 0.75 30.55
C GLY A 452 -7.00 1.72 29.77
N GLU A 453 -6.24 1.23 28.80
CA GLU A 453 -5.46 2.03 27.87
C GLU A 453 -6.38 2.75 26.89
N PRO A 454 -6.15 4.05 26.60
CA PRO A 454 -7.03 4.83 25.72
C PRO A 454 -7.20 4.20 24.34
N TRP A 455 -6.17 3.55 23.82
CA TRP A 455 -6.18 2.90 22.51
C TRP A 455 -6.86 1.52 22.47
N MET A 456 -7.42 1.07 23.59
CA MET A 456 -8.26 -0.12 23.71
C MET A 456 -9.73 0.21 24.01
N ASP A 457 -10.08 1.48 24.14
CA ASP A 457 -11.46 1.90 24.42
C ASP A 457 -12.27 1.98 23.11
N PHE A 458 -12.93 0.89 22.76
CA PHE A 458 -13.83 0.83 21.61
C PHE A 458 -15.30 1.17 21.97
N GLY A 459 -15.48 2.03 22.96
CA GLY A 459 -16.81 2.49 23.35
C GLY A 459 -17.63 1.43 24.08
N GLN A 460 -16.97 0.56 24.82
CA GLN A 460 -17.65 -0.47 25.64
C GLN A 460 -18.61 0.14 26.65
N ASP A 461 -18.30 1.35 27.11
CA ASP A 461 -19.12 2.16 28.00
C ASP A 461 -19.73 3.38 27.29
N ALA A 462 -19.61 3.45 25.95
CA ALA A 462 -20.16 4.58 25.21
C ALA A 462 -21.68 4.64 25.39
N PRO A 463 -22.24 5.81 25.71
CA PRO A 463 -23.68 5.98 25.78
C PRO A 463 -24.30 5.59 24.44
N GLU A 464 -25.54 5.08 24.48
CA GLU A 464 -26.32 4.77 23.29
C GLU A 464 -26.28 5.95 22.33
N GLY A 465 -25.55 5.81 21.27
CA GLY A 465 -25.33 6.86 20.28
C GLY A 465 -24.47 6.38 19.13
N ALA A 466 -24.04 7.29 18.27
CA ALA A 466 -23.37 7.02 17.00
C ALA A 466 -22.17 6.05 17.07
N THR A 467 -21.52 5.89 18.22
CA THR A 467 -20.35 4.99 18.39
C THR A 467 -20.77 3.53 18.56
N ALA A 468 -21.83 3.27 19.32
CA ALA A 468 -22.39 1.92 19.44
C ALA A 468 -22.94 1.42 18.08
N GLU A 469 -23.46 2.31 17.27
CA GLU A 469 -23.94 1.95 15.92
C GLU A 469 -22.84 1.70 14.91
N LEU A 470 -21.70 2.38 15.01
CA LEU A 470 -20.56 2.11 14.14
C LEU A 470 -20.08 0.66 14.28
N PHE A 471 -20.09 0.15 15.51
CA PHE A 471 -19.71 -1.22 15.83
C PHE A 471 -20.92 -2.19 15.83
N LYS A 472 -22.15 -1.67 15.89
CA LYS A 472 -23.39 -2.43 15.96
C LYS A 472 -23.79 -2.98 14.59
N GLY A 473 -23.22 -4.07 14.20
CA GLY A 473 -23.63 -4.82 13.02
C GLY A 473 -22.69 -4.84 11.83
N ASN A 474 -21.64 -4.04 11.82
CA ASN A 474 -20.63 -4.03 10.75
C ASN A 474 -19.27 -4.58 11.20
N THR A 475 -19.13 -4.96 12.45
CA THR A 475 -17.87 -5.36 13.07
C THR A 475 -17.77 -6.85 13.31
N ARG A 476 -18.22 -7.64 12.36
CA ARG A 476 -17.82 -9.05 12.34
C ARG A 476 -16.32 -9.11 12.06
N GLY A 477 -15.64 -10.04 12.73
CA GLY A 477 -14.24 -10.30 12.48
C GLY A 477 -13.97 -10.59 10.99
N PHE A 478 -12.76 -10.31 10.56
CA PHE A 478 -12.38 -10.42 9.14
C PHE A 478 -12.62 -11.82 8.59
N HIS A 479 -12.19 -12.83 9.32
CA HIS A 479 -12.40 -14.23 8.93
C HIS A 479 -13.88 -14.58 8.83
N ALA A 480 -14.69 -14.13 9.80
CA ALA A 480 -16.13 -14.33 9.77
C ALA A 480 -16.81 -13.70 8.55
N ARG A 481 -16.29 -12.61 8.05
CA ARG A 481 -16.84 -11.88 6.89
C ARG A 481 -16.60 -12.64 5.60
N GLY A 482 -15.42 -13.27 5.44
CA GLY A 482 -15.09 -14.08 4.27
C GLY A 482 -15.63 -15.50 4.32
N CYS A 483 -15.63 -16.11 5.52
CA CYS A 483 -15.97 -17.53 5.72
C CYS A 483 -17.36 -17.76 6.33
N GLY A 484 -18.21 -16.75 6.40
CA GLY A 484 -19.54 -16.85 6.96
C GLY A 484 -19.61 -16.60 8.46
N ASN A 485 -20.69 -17.05 9.09
CA ASN A 485 -20.94 -16.78 10.49
C ASN A 485 -20.01 -17.58 11.39
N THR A 486 -18.91 -16.99 11.86
CA THR A 486 -17.97 -17.60 12.80
C THR A 486 -18.44 -17.56 14.24
N ASP A 487 -19.53 -16.84 14.55
CA ASP A 487 -20.10 -16.79 15.90
C ASP A 487 -20.41 -18.17 16.44
N MET A 488 -20.90 -19.02 15.52
CA MET A 488 -21.31 -20.41 15.81
C MET A 488 -20.17 -21.40 15.62
N ASN A 489 -18.99 -20.93 15.19
CA ASN A 489 -17.90 -21.83 14.89
C ASN A 489 -17.06 -22.13 16.10
N GLU A 490 -17.25 -23.29 16.68
CA GLU A 490 -16.44 -23.79 17.78
C GLU A 490 -15.03 -24.24 17.35
N THR A 491 -14.78 -24.38 16.05
CA THR A 491 -13.48 -24.83 15.52
C THR A 491 -12.51 -23.70 15.25
N TYR A 492 -12.99 -22.46 14.99
CA TYR A 492 -12.14 -21.29 14.80
C TYR A 492 -11.82 -20.66 16.16
N GLN A 493 -10.83 -21.22 16.84
CA GLN A 493 -10.42 -20.88 18.20
C GLN A 493 -8.90 -20.74 18.25
N ILE A 494 -8.40 -19.99 19.23
CA ILE A 494 -6.98 -20.02 19.55
C ILE A 494 -6.66 -21.43 20.02
N GLU A 495 -5.75 -22.09 19.29
CA GLU A 495 -5.23 -23.39 19.72
C GLU A 495 -4.43 -23.23 20.99
N GLN A 496 -4.56 -24.20 21.90
CA GLN A 496 -3.79 -24.17 23.15
C GLN A 496 -2.29 -24.21 22.85
N GLN A 497 -1.59 -23.19 23.29
CA GLN A 497 -0.16 -23.04 23.15
C GLN A 497 0.54 -23.18 24.50
N PRO A 498 1.82 -23.63 24.53
CA PRO A 498 2.58 -23.81 25.78
C PRO A 498 2.80 -22.48 26.55
N THR A 499 3.04 -21.40 25.84
CA THR A 499 3.36 -20.09 26.43
C THR A 499 2.57 -18.96 25.77
N LEU A 500 2.55 -17.79 26.42
CA LEU A 500 2.00 -16.57 25.81
C LEU A 500 2.73 -16.22 24.52
N GLN A 501 4.04 -16.36 24.48
CA GLN A 501 4.83 -16.07 23.29
C GLN A 501 4.44 -16.99 22.12
N ASP A 502 4.23 -18.28 22.37
CA ASP A 502 3.76 -19.22 21.36
C ASP A 502 2.35 -18.86 20.87
N THR A 503 1.49 -18.39 21.78
CA THR A 503 0.15 -17.89 21.42
C THR A 503 0.23 -16.66 20.53
N ILE A 504 1.12 -15.71 20.82
CA ILE A 504 1.37 -14.53 19.99
C ILE A 504 1.82 -14.93 18.59
N LEU A 505 2.75 -15.88 18.49
CA LEU A 505 3.25 -16.36 17.19
C LEU A 505 2.15 -17.10 16.40
N TRP A 506 1.36 -17.92 17.08
CA TRP A 506 0.23 -18.61 16.44
C TRP A 506 -0.82 -17.61 15.92
N VAL A 507 -1.20 -16.62 16.72
CA VAL A 507 -2.15 -15.56 16.29
C VAL A 507 -1.56 -14.72 15.17
N GLU A 508 -0.27 -14.43 15.19
CA GLU A 508 0.41 -13.74 14.09
C GLU A 508 0.32 -14.54 12.78
N ASP A 509 0.45 -15.88 12.83
CA ASP A 509 0.25 -16.71 11.63
C ASP A 509 -1.19 -16.62 11.10
N GLN A 510 -2.19 -16.52 12.00
CA GLN A 510 -3.58 -16.28 11.58
C GLN A 510 -3.75 -14.89 10.94
N LEU A 511 -3.11 -13.86 11.49
CA LEU A 511 -3.12 -12.52 10.92
C LEU A 511 -2.42 -12.48 9.55
N VAL A 512 -1.27 -13.14 9.40
CA VAL A 512 -0.55 -13.24 8.12
C VAL A 512 -1.40 -13.96 7.07
N ASN A 513 -2.16 -14.97 7.50
CA ASN A 513 -3.11 -15.65 6.64
C ASN A 513 -4.28 -14.72 6.26
N GLU A 514 -4.80 -13.96 7.22
CA GLU A 514 -5.90 -13.03 6.96
C GLU A 514 -5.47 -11.87 6.04
N TYR A 515 -4.23 -11.38 6.15
CA TYR A 515 -3.67 -10.46 5.15
C TYR A 515 -3.70 -11.07 3.75
N ALA A 516 -3.36 -12.36 3.61
CA ALA A 516 -3.40 -13.04 2.31
C ALA A 516 -4.82 -13.20 1.75
N LEU A 517 -5.84 -13.25 2.59
CA LEU A 517 -7.25 -13.35 2.17
C LEU A 517 -7.86 -11.97 1.89
N GLU A 518 -7.57 -10.98 2.72
CA GLU A 518 -8.18 -9.66 2.66
C GLU A 518 -7.45 -8.71 1.69
N THR A 519 -6.12 -8.65 1.77
CA THR A 519 -5.32 -7.65 1.07
C THR A 519 -4.48 -8.23 -0.08
N ALA A 520 -4.78 -9.45 -0.52
CA ALA A 520 -4.10 -10.08 -1.66
C ALA A 520 -4.08 -9.15 -2.87
N LEU A 521 -2.93 -9.06 -3.53
CA LEU A 521 -2.75 -8.36 -4.80
C LEU A 521 -2.86 -6.81 -4.69
N GLU A 522 -2.66 -6.25 -3.49
CA GLU A 522 -2.75 -4.80 -3.23
C GLU A 522 -1.39 -4.12 -3.02
N GLY A 523 -0.28 -4.88 -3.07
CA GLY A 523 1.09 -4.33 -3.01
C GLY A 523 1.80 -4.51 -1.66
N ASN A 524 1.16 -5.09 -0.65
CA ASN A 524 1.73 -5.16 0.69
C ASN A 524 2.48 -6.47 0.98
N ARG A 525 2.18 -7.55 0.28
CA ARG A 525 2.48 -8.91 0.72
C ARG A 525 3.94 -9.20 1.04
N PHE A 526 4.85 -8.84 0.16
CA PHE A 526 6.28 -9.11 0.38
C PHE A 526 6.83 -8.33 1.57
N HIS A 527 6.46 -7.06 1.68
CA HIS A 527 6.88 -6.21 2.79
C HIS A 527 6.28 -6.65 4.13
N ASP A 528 5.05 -7.15 4.13
CA ASP A 528 4.45 -7.73 5.33
C ASP A 528 5.21 -8.99 5.79
N LEU A 529 5.52 -9.89 4.87
CA LEU A 529 6.34 -11.06 5.18
C LEU A 529 7.75 -10.68 5.67
N MET A 530 8.35 -9.64 5.06
CA MET A 530 9.64 -9.08 5.48
C MET A 530 9.56 -8.54 6.91
N ARG A 531 8.53 -7.75 7.24
CA ARG A 531 8.32 -7.20 8.59
C ARG A 531 8.19 -8.31 9.62
N ILE A 532 7.33 -9.28 9.38
CA ILE A 532 7.11 -10.42 10.28
C ILE A 532 8.40 -11.23 10.48
N SER A 533 9.13 -11.52 9.40
CA SER A 533 10.41 -12.24 9.47
C SER A 533 11.46 -11.48 10.27
N ARG A 534 11.52 -10.15 10.13
CA ARG A 534 12.40 -9.31 10.95
C ARG A 534 12.00 -9.32 12.43
N TYR A 535 10.70 -9.36 12.76
CA TYR A 535 10.22 -9.46 14.13
C TYR A 535 10.55 -10.80 14.77
N ARG A 536 10.42 -11.88 14.01
CA ARG A 536 10.73 -13.24 14.44
C ARG A 536 12.23 -13.53 14.47
N HIS A 537 13.06 -12.66 13.90
CA HIS A 537 14.47 -12.91 13.62
C HIS A 537 14.67 -14.24 12.84
N ASP A 538 13.75 -14.52 11.93
CA ASP A 538 13.71 -15.75 11.15
C ASP A 538 13.49 -15.45 9.66
N ALA A 539 14.58 -15.44 8.90
CA ALA A 539 14.53 -15.25 7.45
C ALA A 539 13.86 -16.42 6.73
N SER A 540 13.87 -17.61 7.33
CA SER A 540 13.25 -18.80 6.73
C SER A 540 11.73 -18.68 6.67
N TYR A 541 11.12 -17.89 7.53
CA TYR A 541 9.67 -17.64 7.51
C TYR A 541 9.23 -17.01 6.17
N LEU A 542 9.85 -15.89 5.77
CA LEU A 542 9.59 -15.28 4.47
C LEU A 542 9.96 -16.23 3.33
N ALA A 543 11.12 -16.85 3.40
CA ALA A 543 11.61 -17.76 2.36
C ALA A 543 10.61 -18.89 2.08
N ASN A 544 10.09 -19.55 3.11
CA ASN A 544 9.12 -20.63 2.98
C ASN A 544 7.77 -20.15 2.45
N LYS A 545 7.28 -18.99 2.92
CA LYS A 545 6.03 -18.39 2.42
C LYS A 545 6.13 -18.08 0.93
N VAL A 546 7.16 -17.34 0.51
CA VAL A 546 7.35 -16.96 -0.90
C VAL A 546 7.56 -18.20 -1.79
N ALA A 547 8.31 -19.19 -1.31
CA ALA A 547 8.57 -20.41 -2.05
C ALA A 547 7.31 -21.27 -2.26
N ALA A 548 6.23 -21.06 -1.52
CA ALA A 548 5.00 -21.83 -1.64
C ALA A 548 4.34 -21.73 -3.03
N LYS A 549 4.59 -20.65 -3.78
CA LYS A 549 4.10 -20.52 -5.17
C LYS A 549 4.90 -21.32 -6.20
N PHE A 550 6.03 -21.90 -5.82
CA PHE A 550 6.91 -22.69 -6.69
C PHE A 550 6.85 -24.17 -6.34
N SER A 551 7.32 -25.01 -7.26
CA SER A 551 7.42 -26.45 -7.07
C SER A 551 8.81 -26.97 -7.45
N GLY A 552 9.13 -28.20 -7.02
CA GLY A 552 10.37 -28.89 -7.36
C GLY A 552 11.63 -28.09 -6.99
N SER A 553 12.67 -28.20 -7.80
CA SER A 553 13.97 -27.55 -7.55
C SER A 553 13.91 -26.03 -7.48
N MET A 554 12.91 -25.38 -8.11
CA MET A 554 12.74 -23.93 -8.01
C MET A 554 12.33 -23.53 -6.59
N LYS A 555 11.44 -24.29 -5.95
CA LYS A 555 11.07 -24.04 -4.56
C LYS A 555 12.29 -24.06 -3.63
N ASP A 556 13.13 -25.09 -3.76
CA ASP A 556 14.33 -25.22 -2.94
C ASP A 556 15.34 -24.09 -3.20
N LYS A 557 15.51 -23.70 -4.47
CA LYS A 557 16.34 -22.57 -4.87
C LYS A 557 15.87 -21.26 -4.21
N ILE A 558 14.56 -20.99 -4.21
CA ILE A 558 14.00 -19.77 -3.61
C ILE A 558 14.16 -19.79 -2.09
N ILE A 559 13.91 -20.93 -1.42
CA ILE A 559 14.16 -21.07 0.02
C ILE A 559 15.62 -20.77 0.33
N GLY A 560 16.55 -21.41 -0.36
CA GLY A 560 17.99 -21.19 -0.14
C GLY A 560 18.40 -19.74 -0.35
N LYS A 561 17.86 -19.08 -1.38
CA LYS A 561 18.18 -17.68 -1.69
C LYS A 561 17.64 -16.71 -0.64
N LEU A 562 16.36 -16.82 -0.28
CA LEU A 562 15.69 -15.87 0.60
C LEU A 562 15.95 -16.10 2.09
N SER A 563 16.57 -17.23 2.46
CA SER A 563 17.09 -17.44 3.81
C SER A 563 18.25 -16.48 4.16
N ASP A 564 18.86 -15.85 3.16
CA ASP A 564 19.76 -14.72 3.34
C ASP A 564 19.01 -13.40 3.08
N GLN A 565 18.89 -12.56 4.11
CA GLN A 565 18.17 -11.28 4.06
C GLN A 565 18.75 -10.31 3.03
N SER A 566 20.01 -10.42 2.67
CA SER A 566 20.63 -9.58 1.64
C SER A 566 19.98 -9.74 0.26
N ASN A 567 19.38 -10.91 0.01
CA ASN A 567 18.67 -11.21 -1.24
C ASN A 567 17.20 -10.74 -1.26
N TRP A 568 16.73 -10.08 -0.20
CA TRP A 568 15.37 -9.52 -0.18
C TRP A 568 15.25 -8.23 -0.98
N TYR A 569 16.38 -7.57 -1.26
CA TYR A 569 16.40 -6.25 -1.86
C TYR A 569 16.61 -6.29 -3.38
N LEU A 570 16.06 -5.29 -4.02
CA LEU A 570 16.25 -5.05 -5.45
C LEU A 570 17.67 -4.52 -5.71
N PRO A 571 18.26 -4.81 -6.87
CA PRO A 571 19.49 -4.15 -7.29
C PRO A 571 19.20 -2.66 -7.61
N GLU A 572 20.22 -1.81 -7.43
CA GLU A 572 20.13 -0.43 -7.92
C GLU A 572 19.81 -0.40 -9.42
N GLU A 573 18.97 0.56 -9.82
CA GLU A 573 18.59 0.73 -11.22
C GLU A 573 19.81 1.21 -12.02
N SER A 574 20.27 0.38 -12.98
CA SER A 574 21.34 0.76 -13.90
C SER A 574 20.81 1.65 -15.03
N LYS A 575 21.67 2.48 -15.60
CA LYS A 575 21.35 3.38 -16.72
C LYS A 575 21.01 2.62 -17.99
#